data_e970bc2236beea41c84b5a0175887763
#
_entry.id   e970bc2236beea41c84b5a0175887763
#
_cell.length_a   1.000
_cell.length_b   1.000
_cell.length_c   1.000
_cell.angle_alpha   90.00
_cell.angle_beta   90.00
_cell.angle_gamma   90.00
#
_symmetry.space_group_name_H-M   'P 1'
#
loop_
_entity.id
_entity.type
_entity.pdbx_description
1 polymer ?
#
loop_
_entity_poly.entity_id
_entity_poly.type
_entity_poly.pdbx_seq_one_letter_code
_entity_poly.pdbx_strand_id
1 'polypeptide(L)'
;MPGATECALDFRLIPGQNPDWLAEQVETMLQAACAVDERLQYEFEVIEVRHPTKTSRTEPVVTALHSAYQDLAGREPIYGGVPGSTDGTILNARKGIPIVTCGPGDIHIPHHIDEWVSVEEIKQAARLYVLAALRYLGTA
;
A
#
# COMPACT_ATOMS: atom_id res chain seq x y z
N MET A 1 -3.30 -6.95 -39.87
CA MET A 1 -3.55 -7.28 -38.46
C MET A 1 -2.20 -7.37 -37.76
N PRO A 2 -2.01 -6.83 -36.56
CA PRO A 2 -0.77 -7.02 -35.79
C PRO A 2 -0.58 -8.50 -35.50
N GLY A 3 0.65 -9.01 -35.68
CA GLY A 3 0.98 -10.41 -35.40
C GLY A 3 1.17 -10.73 -33.91
N ALA A 4 1.31 -9.72 -33.06
CA ALA A 4 1.45 -9.85 -31.63
C ALA A 4 0.85 -8.63 -30.91
N THR A 5 0.45 -8.81 -29.67
CA THR A 5 -0.02 -7.75 -28.76
C THR A 5 0.59 -8.00 -27.40
N GLU A 6 1.09 -6.95 -26.76
CA GLU A 6 1.60 -6.98 -25.40
C GLU A 6 0.67 -6.19 -24.47
N CYS A 7 0.43 -6.70 -23.27
CA CYS A 7 -0.29 -5.99 -22.24
C CYS A 7 0.34 -6.23 -20.87
N ALA A 8 0.27 -5.23 -19.99
CA ALA A 8 0.65 -5.34 -18.60
C ALA A 8 -0.60 -5.28 -17.71
N LEU A 9 -0.70 -6.16 -16.73
CA LEU A 9 -1.77 -6.20 -15.73
C LEU A 9 -1.20 -5.82 -14.36
N ASP A 10 -1.81 -4.84 -13.70
CA ASP A 10 -1.48 -4.45 -12.33
C ASP A 10 -2.58 -4.91 -11.37
N PHE A 11 -2.25 -5.86 -10.51
CA PHE A 11 -3.17 -6.39 -9.50
C PHE A 11 -2.86 -5.80 -8.13
N ARG A 12 -3.85 -5.17 -7.51
CA ARG A 12 -3.74 -4.62 -6.15
C ARG A 12 -4.25 -5.63 -5.13
N LEU A 13 -3.32 -6.32 -4.48
CA LEU A 13 -3.64 -7.34 -3.49
C LEU A 13 -3.99 -6.74 -2.13
N ILE A 14 -4.95 -7.35 -1.45
CA ILE A 14 -5.27 -7.05 -0.06
C ILE A 14 -4.64 -8.09 0.88
N PRO A 15 -4.43 -7.77 2.18
CA PRO A 15 -3.92 -8.73 3.15
C PRO A 15 -4.70 -10.04 3.17
N GLY A 16 -3.97 -11.15 3.07
CA GLY A 16 -4.53 -12.50 2.98
C GLY A 16 -4.60 -13.07 1.57
N GLN A 17 -4.39 -12.28 0.53
CA GLN A 17 -4.26 -12.79 -0.84
C GLN A 17 -2.82 -13.20 -1.13
N ASN A 18 -2.67 -14.29 -1.88
CA ASN A 18 -1.38 -14.84 -2.28
C ASN A 18 -1.07 -14.44 -3.73
N PRO A 19 0.05 -13.73 -3.99
CA PRO A 19 0.44 -13.34 -5.35
C PRO A 19 0.75 -14.54 -6.24
N ASP A 20 1.35 -15.62 -5.70
CA ASP A 20 1.68 -16.81 -6.49
C ASP A 20 0.42 -17.50 -6.98
N TRP A 21 -0.59 -17.63 -6.11
CA TRP A 21 -1.90 -18.17 -6.50
C TRP A 21 -2.53 -17.31 -7.61
N LEU A 22 -2.43 -15.99 -7.53
CA LEU A 22 -2.97 -15.11 -8.57
C LEU A 22 -2.26 -15.32 -9.91
N ALA A 23 -0.93 -15.44 -9.91
CA ALA A 23 -0.16 -15.75 -11.12
C ALA A 23 -0.60 -17.07 -11.74
N GLU A 24 -0.77 -18.13 -10.95
CA GLU A 24 -1.29 -19.42 -11.38
C GLU A 24 -2.69 -19.32 -12.01
N GLN A 25 -3.57 -18.47 -11.44
CA GLN A 25 -4.90 -18.27 -12.02
C GLN A 25 -4.82 -17.60 -13.40
N VAL A 26 -3.99 -16.57 -13.54
CA VAL A 26 -3.77 -15.89 -14.83
C VAL A 26 -3.24 -16.88 -15.86
N GLU A 27 -2.24 -17.66 -15.51
CA GLU A 27 -1.66 -18.65 -16.41
C GLU A 27 -2.67 -19.73 -16.82
N THR A 28 -3.48 -20.20 -15.86
CA THR A 28 -4.57 -21.16 -16.13
C THR A 28 -5.58 -20.59 -17.13
N MET A 29 -5.93 -19.32 -17.01
CA MET A 29 -6.84 -18.66 -17.95
C MET A 29 -6.24 -18.54 -19.37
N LEU A 30 -4.93 -18.24 -19.47
CA LEU A 30 -4.23 -18.17 -20.75
C LEU A 30 -4.15 -19.54 -21.42
N GLN A 31 -3.85 -20.59 -20.65
CA GLN A 31 -3.84 -21.98 -21.16
C GLN A 31 -5.24 -22.40 -21.66
N ALA A 32 -6.29 -22.05 -20.92
CA ALA A 32 -7.65 -22.33 -21.35
C ALA A 32 -8.02 -21.60 -22.64
N ALA A 33 -7.57 -20.36 -22.83
CA ALA A 33 -7.77 -19.62 -24.09
C ALA A 33 -7.07 -20.28 -25.27
N CYS A 34 -5.83 -20.76 -25.09
CA CYS A 34 -5.09 -21.49 -26.11
C CYS A 34 -5.74 -22.84 -26.48
N ALA A 35 -6.38 -23.49 -25.52
CA ALA A 35 -7.12 -24.72 -25.78
C ALA A 35 -8.38 -24.51 -26.64
N VAL A 36 -8.94 -23.29 -26.64
CA VAL A 36 -10.08 -22.92 -27.48
C VAL A 36 -9.66 -22.52 -28.87
N ASP A 37 -8.51 -21.82 -29.01
CA ASP A 37 -7.95 -21.40 -30.33
C ASP A 37 -6.49 -21.79 -30.38
N GLU A 38 -6.18 -22.87 -31.12
CA GLU A 38 -4.82 -23.41 -31.30
C GLU A 38 -3.84 -22.44 -31.99
N ARG A 39 -4.35 -21.35 -32.59
CA ARG A 39 -3.52 -20.31 -33.23
C ARG A 39 -2.99 -19.31 -32.21
N LEU A 40 -3.61 -19.24 -31.01
CA LEU A 40 -3.19 -18.37 -29.95
C LEU A 40 -1.93 -18.95 -29.28
N GLN A 41 -0.92 -18.12 -29.13
CA GLN A 41 0.28 -18.38 -28.33
C GLN A 41 0.46 -17.25 -27.34
N TYR A 42 1.01 -17.53 -26.17
CA TYR A 42 1.29 -16.50 -25.17
C TYR A 42 2.67 -16.71 -24.55
N GLU A 43 3.22 -15.61 -24.10
CA GLU A 43 4.30 -15.55 -23.11
C GLU A 43 3.76 -14.85 -21.88
N PHE A 44 4.07 -15.34 -20.69
CA PHE A 44 3.62 -14.79 -19.42
C PHE A 44 4.81 -14.60 -18.50
N GLU A 45 4.97 -13.38 -17.96
CA GLU A 45 6.04 -13.03 -17.05
C GLU A 45 5.46 -12.25 -15.87
N VAL A 46 5.91 -12.57 -14.65
CA VAL A 46 5.63 -11.79 -13.45
C VAL A 46 6.74 -10.77 -13.28
N ILE A 47 6.48 -9.51 -13.64
CA ILE A 47 7.48 -8.44 -13.66
C ILE A 47 7.88 -8.03 -12.24
N GLU A 48 6.90 -7.87 -11.33
CA GLU A 48 7.14 -7.44 -9.96
C GLU A 48 6.08 -8.01 -9.01
N VAL A 49 6.52 -8.39 -7.80
CA VAL A 49 5.62 -8.80 -6.71
C VAL A 49 5.80 -7.88 -5.51
N ARG A 50 4.71 -7.25 -5.09
CA ARG A 50 4.64 -6.49 -3.84
C ARG A 50 3.59 -7.11 -2.92
N HIS A 51 4.04 -7.65 -1.80
CA HIS A 51 3.14 -8.29 -0.84
C HIS A 51 2.27 -7.26 -0.13
N PRO A 52 0.97 -7.54 0.06
CA PRO A 52 0.11 -6.69 0.87
C PRO A 52 0.56 -6.71 2.32
N THR A 53 0.42 -5.59 3.01
CA THR A 53 0.82 -5.46 4.42
C THR A 53 -0.36 -5.12 5.31
N LYS A 54 -0.32 -5.62 6.55
CA LYS A 54 -1.29 -5.31 7.59
C LYS A 54 -0.56 -5.12 8.90
N THR A 55 -0.70 -3.94 9.51
CA THR A 55 -0.16 -3.65 10.82
C THR A 55 -1.27 -3.73 11.87
N SER A 56 -1.02 -4.44 12.97
CA SER A 56 -1.97 -4.51 14.08
C SER A 56 -2.14 -3.15 14.74
N ARG A 57 -3.36 -2.84 15.18
CA ARG A 57 -3.63 -1.63 15.98
C ARG A 57 -2.92 -1.62 17.34
N THR A 58 -2.46 -2.77 17.81
CA THR A 58 -1.72 -2.93 19.08
C THR A 58 -0.21 -2.77 18.94
N GLU A 59 0.29 -2.59 17.72
CA GLU A 59 1.71 -2.34 17.51
C GLU A 59 2.16 -1.03 18.15
N PRO A 60 3.35 -0.98 18.79
CA PRO A 60 3.84 0.22 19.48
C PRO A 60 3.86 1.47 18.60
N VAL A 61 4.22 1.37 17.34
CA VAL A 61 4.20 2.50 16.40
C VAL A 61 2.79 3.03 16.16
N VAL A 62 1.79 2.13 16.11
CA VAL A 62 0.38 2.51 15.93
C VAL A 62 -0.16 3.19 17.18
N THR A 63 0.11 2.62 18.37
CA THR A 63 -0.36 3.19 19.64
C THR A 63 0.28 4.54 19.96
N ALA A 64 1.57 4.71 19.64
CA ALA A 64 2.26 5.99 19.81
C ALA A 64 1.67 7.07 18.87
N LEU A 65 1.45 6.74 17.61
CA LEU A 65 0.85 7.66 16.64
C LEU A 65 -0.60 8.00 17.00
N HIS A 66 -1.39 6.99 17.41
CA HIS A 66 -2.78 7.16 17.84
C HIS A 66 -2.88 8.15 19.00
N SER A 67 -2.13 7.90 20.08
CA SER A 67 -2.17 8.78 21.27
C SER A 67 -1.67 10.20 20.96
N ALA A 68 -0.64 10.33 20.12
CA ALA A 68 -0.17 11.64 19.67
C ALA A 68 -1.24 12.40 18.88
N TYR A 69 -1.97 11.71 18.02
CA TYR A 69 -3.06 12.30 17.24
C TYR A 69 -4.22 12.75 18.15
N GLN A 70 -4.64 11.92 19.11
CA GLN A 70 -5.70 12.28 20.07
C GLN A 70 -5.38 13.58 20.81
N ASP A 71 -4.15 13.73 21.31
CA ASP A 71 -3.75 14.91 22.04
C ASP A 71 -3.69 16.17 21.19
N LEU A 72 -3.21 16.05 19.93
CA LEU A 72 -3.08 17.18 19.02
C LEU A 72 -4.40 17.59 18.37
N ALA A 73 -5.23 16.61 18.00
CA ALA A 73 -6.47 16.83 17.26
C ALA A 73 -7.72 16.87 18.15
N GLY A 74 -7.64 16.39 19.43
CA GLY A 74 -8.76 16.30 20.34
C GLY A 74 -9.85 15.30 19.92
N ARG A 75 -9.53 14.37 19.02
CA ARG A 75 -10.47 13.38 18.48
C ARG A 75 -9.76 12.07 18.14
N GLU A 76 -10.55 11.01 17.99
CA GLU A 76 -10.07 9.70 17.56
C GLU A 76 -9.57 9.71 16.10
N PRO A 77 -8.43 9.05 15.82
CA PRO A 77 -7.99 8.85 14.44
C PRO A 77 -8.88 7.85 13.72
N ILE A 78 -9.07 8.09 12.42
CA ILE A 78 -9.74 7.14 11.54
C ILE A 78 -8.70 6.18 10.96
N TYR A 79 -8.94 4.89 11.08
CA TYR A 79 -8.11 3.86 10.48
C TYR A 79 -8.65 3.43 9.13
N GLY A 80 -7.75 3.26 8.18
CA GLY A 80 -8.09 2.84 6.83
C GLY A 80 -7.01 1.98 6.19
N GLY A 81 -7.23 1.63 4.94
CA GLY A 81 -6.25 1.02 4.06
C GLY A 81 -5.85 1.98 2.95
N VAL A 82 -4.60 1.88 2.51
CA VAL A 82 -4.09 2.63 1.35
C VAL A 82 -4.01 1.65 0.18
N PRO A 83 -4.71 1.92 -0.95
CA PRO A 83 -4.67 1.07 -2.14
C PRO A 83 -3.38 1.33 -2.94
N GLY A 84 -2.23 1.25 -2.29
CA GLY A 84 -0.93 1.57 -2.86
C GLY A 84 0.20 0.85 -2.15
N SER A 85 1.40 0.98 -2.71
CA SER A 85 2.62 0.46 -2.12
C SER A 85 3.56 1.62 -1.80
N THR A 86 4.27 1.52 -0.69
CA THR A 86 5.29 2.47 -0.26
C THR A 86 6.58 1.71 0.04
N ASP A 87 7.68 2.42 0.24
CA ASP A 87 8.94 1.80 0.69
C ASP A 87 8.77 1.08 2.04
N GLY A 88 7.85 1.56 2.89
CA GLY A 88 7.45 0.89 4.12
C GLY A 88 6.92 -0.53 3.89
N THR A 89 6.20 -0.77 2.78
CA THR A 89 5.72 -2.09 2.39
C THR A 89 6.87 -3.07 2.18
N ILE A 90 7.95 -2.60 1.55
CA ILE A 90 9.18 -3.40 1.31
C ILE A 90 9.88 -3.71 2.64
N LEU A 91 9.98 -2.71 3.52
CA LEU A 91 10.57 -2.89 4.86
C LEU A 91 9.77 -3.89 5.69
N ASN A 92 8.43 -3.80 5.65
CA ASN A 92 7.57 -4.77 6.33
C ASN A 92 7.76 -6.18 5.77
N ALA A 93 7.67 -6.35 4.44
CA ALA A 93 7.78 -7.66 3.79
C ALA A 93 9.14 -8.32 4.01
N ARG A 94 10.25 -7.55 3.95
CA ARG A 94 11.61 -8.09 4.04
C ARG A 94 12.15 -8.21 5.46
N LYS A 95 11.69 -7.37 6.39
CA LYS A 95 12.26 -7.24 7.74
C LYS A 95 11.22 -7.38 8.85
N GLY A 96 9.93 -7.54 8.52
CA GLY A 96 8.86 -7.61 9.52
C GLY A 96 8.66 -6.31 10.29
N ILE A 97 9.17 -5.17 9.80
CA ILE A 97 9.04 -3.88 10.49
C ILE A 97 7.59 -3.41 10.38
N PRO A 98 6.89 -3.19 11.51
CA PRO A 98 5.53 -2.64 11.47
C PRO A 98 5.54 -1.23 10.86
N ILE A 99 4.61 -0.98 9.94
CA ILE A 99 4.48 0.31 9.25
C ILE A 99 3.11 0.92 9.46
N VAL A 100 3.06 2.24 9.48
CA VAL A 100 1.83 3.04 9.43
C VAL A 100 1.99 4.10 8.35
N THR A 101 1.05 4.16 7.41
CA THR A 101 0.98 5.26 6.45
C THR A 101 0.14 6.37 7.06
N CYS A 102 0.73 7.54 7.24
CA CYS A 102 0.07 8.72 7.78
C CYS A 102 0.72 9.96 7.16
N GLY A 103 -0.09 10.92 6.73
CA GLY A 103 0.40 12.16 6.12
C GLY A 103 -0.65 13.26 6.14
N PRO A 104 -0.26 14.50 5.81
CA PRO A 104 -1.18 15.61 5.61
C PRO A 104 -1.92 15.46 4.28
N GLY A 105 -3.03 16.18 4.13
CA GLY A 105 -3.83 16.25 2.91
C GLY A 105 -4.94 15.20 2.82
N ASP A 106 -5.75 15.37 1.80
CA ASP A 106 -6.86 14.46 1.50
C ASP A 106 -6.34 13.27 0.66
N ILE A 107 -6.72 12.06 1.05
CA ILE A 107 -6.33 10.81 0.38
C ILE A 107 -6.77 10.74 -1.10
N HIS A 108 -7.72 11.56 -1.51
CA HIS A 108 -8.24 11.59 -2.89
C HIS A 108 -7.49 12.56 -3.81
N ILE A 109 -6.59 13.40 -3.27
CA ILE A 109 -5.84 14.38 -4.08
C ILE A 109 -4.58 13.82 -4.73
N PRO A 110 -3.81 12.89 -4.11
CA PRO A 110 -2.59 12.39 -4.70
C PRO A 110 -2.78 11.86 -6.13
N HIS A 111 -1.79 12.16 -7.01
CA HIS A 111 -1.75 11.79 -8.43
C HIS A 111 -2.74 12.55 -9.33
N HIS A 112 -3.38 13.61 -8.85
CA HIS A 112 -4.14 14.53 -9.69
C HIS A 112 -3.22 15.57 -10.37
N ILE A 113 -3.68 16.15 -11.48
CA ILE A 113 -2.91 17.17 -12.23
C ILE A 113 -2.59 18.38 -11.36
N ASP A 114 -3.55 18.81 -10.52
CA ASP A 114 -3.44 19.94 -9.60
C ASP A 114 -3.33 19.44 -8.14
N GLU A 115 -2.37 18.56 -7.86
CA GLU A 115 -2.12 18.06 -6.52
C GLU A 115 -1.68 19.18 -5.57
N TRP A 116 -2.30 19.26 -4.41
CA TRP A 116 -2.00 20.27 -3.40
C TRP A 116 -2.12 19.71 -1.98
N VAL A 117 -1.49 20.40 -1.04
CA VAL A 117 -1.62 20.15 0.39
C VAL A 117 -1.56 21.46 1.17
N SER A 118 -2.34 21.58 2.23
CA SER A 118 -2.34 22.77 3.08
C SER A 118 -1.03 22.88 3.86
N VAL A 119 -0.45 24.09 3.88
CA VAL A 119 0.76 24.39 4.71
C VAL A 119 0.47 24.14 6.19
N GLU A 120 -0.74 24.43 6.66
CA GLU A 120 -1.10 24.18 8.06
C GLU A 120 -1.17 22.70 8.38
N GLU A 121 -1.70 21.88 7.47
CA GLU A 121 -1.69 20.41 7.63
C GLU A 121 -0.28 19.83 7.63
N ILE A 122 0.64 20.37 6.82
CA ILE A 122 2.07 19.98 6.86
C ILE A 122 2.67 20.25 8.24
N LYS A 123 2.40 21.44 8.83
CA LYS A 123 2.86 21.78 10.19
C LYS A 123 2.26 20.87 11.26
N GLN A 124 0.98 20.53 11.13
CA GLN A 124 0.30 19.62 12.04
C GLN A 124 0.89 18.20 11.94
N ALA A 125 1.13 17.71 10.73
CA ALA A 125 1.79 16.43 10.52
C ALA A 125 3.21 16.38 11.10
N ALA A 126 3.99 17.45 10.94
CA ALA A 126 5.32 17.55 11.53
C ALA A 126 5.27 17.46 13.08
N ARG A 127 4.35 18.17 13.71
CA ARG A 127 4.12 18.09 15.18
C ARG A 127 3.71 16.69 15.62
N LEU A 128 2.80 16.06 14.84
CA LEU A 128 2.34 14.69 15.09
C LEU A 128 3.51 13.69 15.04
N TYR A 129 4.36 13.78 14.03
CA TYR A 129 5.49 12.87 13.88
C TYR A 129 6.52 13.02 15.01
N VAL A 130 6.82 14.26 15.41
CA VAL A 130 7.72 14.50 16.54
C VAL A 130 7.15 13.90 17.83
N LEU A 131 5.89 14.17 18.14
CA LEU A 131 5.26 13.66 19.36
C LEU A 131 5.15 12.13 19.35
N ALA A 132 4.76 11.54 18.22
CA ALA A 132 4.69 10.10 18.07
C ALA A 132 6.08 9.43 18.22
N ALA A 133 7.12 10.03 17.65
CA ALA A 133 8.50 9.53 17.78
C ALA A 133 8.98 9.58 19.25
N LEU A 134 8.74 10.68 19.97
CA LEU A 134 9.10 10.80 21.37
C LEU A 134 8.39 9.73 22.23
N ARG A 135 7.11 9.49 21.99
CA ARG A 135 6.34 8.44 22.68
C ARG A 135 6.83 7.04 22.34
N TYR A 136 7.10 6.79 21.08
CA TYR A 136 7.63 5.50 20.63
C TYR A 136 8.99 5.17 21.24
N LEU A 137 9.86 6.18 21.38
CA LEU A 137 11.19 6.06 21.97
C LEU A 137 11.18 6.11 23.51
N GLY A 138 10.05 6.38 24.15
CA GLY A 138 9.91 6.46 25.61
C GLY A 138 10.53 7.71 26.23
N THR A 139 10.57 8.83 25.49
CA THR A 139 11.16 10.12 25.91
C THR A 139 10.10 11.21 26.15
N ALA A 140 8.81 10.88 26.03
CA ALA A 140 7.70 11.80 26.23
C ALA A 140 6.71 11.27 27.30
#